data_7d464380cac4733bfbb37a5656305e8b
#
_entry.id   7d464380cac4733bfbb37a5656305e8b
#
_cell.length_a   1.000
_cell.length_b   1.000
_cell.length_c   1.000
_cell.angle_alpha   90.00
_cell.angle_beta   90.00
_cell.angle_gamma   90.00
#
_symmetry.space_group_name_H-M   'P 1'
#
loop_
_entity.id
_entity.type
_entity.pdbx_description
1 polymer ?
#
loop_
_entity_poly.entity_id
_entity_poly.type
_entity_poly.pdbx_seq_one_letter_code
_entity_poly.pdbx_strand_id
1 'polypeptide(L)'
;MKENNRISSDLAERVDWAGGAQARVHRYGRVISLAKRTSIFCGKNFPNAFPLLFVLGHYKSGTTWMCQILSDYLRIPFPQYSIMPLGCKAVLHSYEVPSSKYRSGVYMIRDGRDSAVSAYFHIRGQMLAGNPAKYNKKMFAGLDLEAEPIENMATFVQRLLDYPSGGWTKLPNWGDHVKAFFELEEKNLKLAKYEDLLDDGPGTLSGIVEQLTGEEADMERINETINRFSFKRQTGRSQGDENRKSYLRKGQAGDWRNHFSREAAEIFNQRYGDVLVKAGYETDGSWVNEVSQ
;
A
#
# COMPACT_ATOMS: atom_id res chain seq x y z
N MET A 1 29.50 9.21 -23.87
CA MET A 1 28.85 7.99 -24.41
C MET A 1 28.97 6.75 -23.48
N LYS A 2 29.80 6.74 -22.43
CA LYS A 2 29.94 5.59 -21.50
C LYS A 2 29.02 5.64 -20.27
N GLU A 3 28.45 6.79 -19.93
CA GLU A 3 27.54 6.93 -18.76
C GLU A 3 26.11 6.48 -19.04
N ASN A 4 25.63 6.60 -20.28
CA ASN A 4 24.27 6.16 -20.63
C ASN A 4 24.09 4.63 -20.65
N ASN A 5 25.18 3.86 -20.78
CA ASN A 5 25.10 2.39 -20.74
C ASN A 5 25.01 1.80 -19.32
N ARG A 6 25.48 2.51 -18.28
CA ARG A 6 25.34 2.06 -16.89
C ARG A 6 23.92 2.21 -16.37
N ILE A 7 23.23 3.29 -16.74
CA ILE A 7 21.83 3.52 -16.32
C ILE A 7 20.88 2.49 -16.95
N SER A 8 21.16 2.04 -18.18
CA SER A 8 20.33 1.01 -18.84
C SER A 8 20.56 -0.40 -18.27
N SER A 9 21.76 -0.71 -17.78
CA SER A 9 22.05 -2.00 -17.11
C SER A 9 21.40 -2.08 -15.73
N ASP A 10 21.38 -1.00 -14.96
CA ASP A 10 20.71 -0.94 -13.64
C ASP A 10 19.17 -1.05 -13.75
N LEU A 11 18.59 -0.58 -14.85
CA LEU A 11 17.16 -0.75 -15.13
C LEU A 11 16.82 -2.18 -15.57
N ALA A 12 17.70 -2.82 -16.35
CA ALA A 12 17.55 -4.22 -16.75
C ALA A 12 17.71 -5.18 -15.56
N GLU A 13 18.67 -4.93 -14.65
CA GLU A 13 18.81 -5.68 -13.39
C GLU A 13 17.59 -5.52 -12.48
N ARG A 14 16.95 -4.35 -12.46
CA ARG A 14 15.71 -4.13 -11.66
C ARG A 14 14.50 -4.89 -12.24
N VAL A 15 14.42 -5.04 -13.56
CA VAL A 15 13.35 -5.85 -14.21
C VAL A 15 13.55 -7.32 -13.91
N ASP A 16 14.80 -7.81 -13.93
CA ASP A 16 15.12 -9.19 -13.58
C ASP A 16 14.92 -9.48 -12.08
N TRP A 17 15.11 -8.47 -11.22
CA TRP A 17 14.79 -8.57 -9.80
C TRP A 17 13.30 -8.80 -9.54
N ALA A 18 12.40 -8.17 -10.28
CA ALA A 18 10.95 -8.38 -10.17
C ALA A 18 10.56 -9.80 -10.61
N GLY A 19 11.15 -10.32 -11.67
CA GLY A 19 10.98 -11.70 -12.13
C GLY A 19 11.53 -12.72 -11.12
N GLY A 20 12.70 -12.47 -10.58
CA GLY A 20 13.32 -13.29 -9.54
C GLY A 20 12.54 -13.29 -8.22
N ALA A 21 11.93 -12.15 -7.85
CA ALA A 21 11.07 -12.05 -6.67
C ALA A 21 9.77 -12.85 -6.83
N GLN A 22 9.12 -12.80 -7.99
CA GLN A 22 7.92 -13.62 -8.29
C GLN A 22 8.23 -15.11 -8.28
N ALA A 23 9.34 -15.54 -8.88
CA ALA A 23 9.78 -16.94 -8.87
C ALA A 23 10.06 -17.43 -7.43
N ARG A 24 10.69 -16.61 -6.57
CA ARG A 24 10.88 -16.91 -5.15
C ARG A 24 9.57 -17.06 -4.39
N VAL A 25 8.63 -16.15 -4.60
CA VAL A 25 7.31 -16.21 -3.95
C VAL A 25 6.58 -17.48 -4.38
N HIS A 26 6.65 -17.87 -5.65
CA HIS A 26 6.04 -19.10 -6.12
C HIS A 26 6.67 -20.34 -5.45
N ARG A 27 7.99 -20.39 -5.35
CA ARG A 27 8.73 -21.56 -4.83
C ARG A 27 8.71 -21.64 -3.30
N TYR A 28 8.80 -20.51 -2.62
CA TYR A 28 9.00 -20.44 -1.16
C TYR A 28 7.88 -19.68 -0.41
N GLY A 29 6.74 -19.45 -1.03
CA GLY A 29 5.69 -18.58 -0.49
C GLY A 29 5.24 -18.94 0.93
N ARG A 30 5.15 -20.25 1.26
CA ARG A 30 4.80 -20.71 2.62
C ARG A 30 5.90 -20.39 3.63
N VAL A 31 7.17 -20.57 3.25
CA VAL A 31 8.33 -20.29 4.11
C VAL A 31 8.46 -18.78 4.34
N ILE A 32 8.33 -17.98 3.29
CA ILE A 32 8.33 -16.51 3.37
C ILE A 32 7.19 -16.01 4.29
N SER A 33 6.00 -16.58 4.14
CA SER A 33 4.85 -16.23 4.99
C SER A 33 5.10 -16.59 6.45
N LEU A 34 5.66 -17.76 6.73
CA LEU A 34 6.00 -18.19 8.09
C LEU A 34 7.09 -17.30 8.70
N ALA A 35 8.18 -17.06 7.97
CA ALA A 35 9.26 -16.19 8.39
C ALA A 35 8.79 -14.78 8.73
N LYS A 36 7.91 -14.22 7.87
CA LYS A 36 7.30 -12.91 8.10
C LYS A 36 6.43 -12.90 9.36
N ARG A 37 5.56 -13.88 9.55
CA ARG A 37 4.70 -14.00 10.74
C ARG A 37 5.52 -14.13 12.01
N THR A 38 6.59 -14.92 12.00
CA THR A 38 7.52 -15.04 13.12
C THR A 38 8.20 -13.70 13.40
N SER A 39 8.67 -12.99 12.38
CA SER A 39 9.28 -11.66 12.55
C SER A 39 8.28 -10.67 13.18
N ILE A 40 7.03 -10.62 12.68
CA ILE A 40 5.98 -9.75 13.26
C ILE A 40 5.73 -10.13 14.72
N PHE A 41 5.60 -11.40 15.02
CA PHE A 41 5.38 -11.86 16.40
C PHE A 41 6.54 -11.45 17.31
N CYS A 42 7.78 -11.69 16.90
CA CYS A 42 8.98 -11.33 17.66
C CYS A 42 9.09 -9.81 17.87
N GLY A 43 8.92 -9.01 16.81
CA GLY A 43 9.00 -7.55 16.90
C GLY A 43 7.91 -6.93 17.77
N LYS A 44 6.71 -7.53 17.82
CA LYS A 44 5.60 -7.07 18.68
C LYS A 44 5.78 -7.42 20.14
N ASN A 45 6.34 -8.59 20.45
CA ASN A 45 6.41 -9.11 21.82
C ASN A 45 7.78 -8.94 22.45
N PHE A 46 8.84 -8.80 21.67
CA PHE A 46 10.23 -8.67 22.10
C PHE A 46 10.95 -7.53 21.36
N PRO A 47 10.42 -6.26 21.39
CA PRO A 47 10.92 -5.17 20.55
C PRO A 47 12.39 -4.81 20.79
N ASN A 48 12.89 -4.98 22.00
CA ASN A 48 14.30 -4.70 22.33
C ASN A 48 15.28 -5.73 21.69
N ALA A 49 14.85 -6.98 21.55
CA ALA A 49 15.64 -8.03 20.92
C ALA A 49 15.44 -8.05 19.39
N PHE A 50 14.28 -7.61 18.92
CA PHE A 50 13.88 -7.56 17.52
C PHE A 50 13.44 -6.12 17.15
N PRO A 51 14.38 -5.20 16.95
CA PRO A 51 14.11 -3.78 16.75
C PRO A 51 13.58 -3.50 15.34
N LEU A 52 12.39 -4.01 15.04
CA LEU A 52 11.74 -3.85 13.75
C LEU A 52 10.95 -2.55 13.70
N LEU A 53 11.12 -1.81 12.60
CA LEU A 53 10.30 -0.66 12.25
C LEU A 53 9.14 -1.12 11.36
N PHE A 54 7.93 -0.95 11.85
CA PHE A 54 6.75 -1.44 11.14
C PHE A 54 6.14 -0.37 10.23
N VAL A 55 5.77 -0.75 9.02
CA VAL A 55 4.88 0.02 8.17
C VAL A 55 3.58 -0.77 8.02
N LEU A 56 2.55 -0.30 8.70
CA LEU A 56 1.21 -0.88 8.66
C LEU A 56 0.32 -0.09 7.70
N GLY A 57 -0.69 -0.72 7.20
CA GLY A 57 -1.73 -0.10 6.39
C GLY A 57 -2.58 -1.15 5.71
N HIS A 58 -3.75 -0.74 5.23
CA HIS A 58 -4.58 -1.62 4.43
C HIS A 58 -3.93 -1.88 3.05
N TYR A 59 -4.32 -2.97 2.42
CA TYR A 59 -3.89 -3.33 1.07
C TYR A 59 -4.11 -2.17 0.08
N LYS A 60 -3.10 -1.88 -0.76
CA LYS A 60 -3.08 -0.77 -1.75
C LYS A 60 -2.98 0.65 -1.16
N SER A 61 -2.63 0.80 0.12
CA SER A 61 -2.40 2.12 0.75
C SER A 61 -0.98 2.67 0.57
N GLY A 62 -0.11 2.06 -0.26
CA GLY A 62 1.25 2.57 -0.48
C GLY A 62 2.29 2.11 0.54
N THR A 63 2.00 1.10 1.36
CA THR A 63 2.91 0.57 2.39
C THR A 63 4.27 0.15 1.85
N THR A 64 4.34 -0.46 0.66
CA THR A 64 5.62 -0.84 0.04
C THR A 64 6.47 0.36 -0.31
N TRP A 65 5.86 1.44 -0.82
CA TRP A 65 6.54 2.69 -1.15
C TRP A 65 7.12 3.34 0.11
N MET A 66 6.35 3.44 1.19
CA MET A 66 6.83 3.93 2.48
C MET A 66 7.96 3.07 3.04
N CYS A 67 7.88 1.74 2.93
CA CYS A 67 8.98 0.85 3.34
C CYS A 67 10.28 1.13 2.58
N GLN A 68 10.20 1.36 1.26
CA GLN A 68 11.36 1.68 0.44
C GLN A 68 11.99 3.03 0.85
N ILE A 69 11.16 4.04 1.04
CA ILE A 69 11.58 5.38 1.49
C ILE A 69 12.27 5.30 2.86
N LEU A 70 11.63 4.67 3.85
CA LEU A 70 12.21 4.56 5.19
C LEU A 70 13.48 3.71 5.22
N SER A 71 13.51 2.63 4.45
CA SER A 71 14.71 1.78 4.31
C SER A 71 15.90 2.56 3.77
N ASP A 72 15.69 3.36 2.72
CA ASP A 72 16.71 4.17 2.09
C ASP A 72 17.19 5.29 3.03
N TYR A 73 16.26 6.08 3.58
CA TYR A 73 16.57 7.18 4.46
C TYR A 73 17.30 6.70 5.73
N LEU A 74 16.80 5.68 6.41
CA LEU A 74 17.36 5.18 7.66
C LEU A 74 18.57 4.24 7.46
N ARG A 75 18.91 3.88 6.20
CA ARG A 75 19.95 2.91 5.83
C ARG A 75 19.81 1.57 6.56
N ILE A 76 18.58 1.09 6.69
CA ILE A 76 18.25 -0.21 7.26
C ILE A 76 17.54 -1.07 6.20
N PRO A 77 17.72 -2.41 6.20
CA PRO A 77 17.16 -3.27 5.17
C PRO A 77 15.63 -3.31 5.18
N PHE A 78 15.04 -3.50 3.98
CA PHE A 78 13.65 -3.88 3.77
C PHE A 78 13.58 -5.24 3.06
N PRO A 79 13.75 -6.36 3.79
CA PRO A 79 13.76 -7.70 3.21
C PRO A 79 12.35 -8.23 2.97
N GLN A 80 11.69 -7.75 1.91
CA GLN A 80 10.29 -8.02 1.59
C GLN A 80 9.97 -9.53 1.46
N TYR A 81 10.93 -10.33 0.99
CA TYR A 81 10.77 -11.76 0.71
C TYR A 81 11.79 -12.61 1.45
N SER A 82 12.07 -12.30 2.72
CA SER A 82 12.95 -13.10 3.55
C SER A 82 12.37 -14.50 3.80
N ILE A 83 13.20 -15.51 3.63
CA ILE A 83 12.87 -16.90 3.97
C ILE A 83 13.21 -17.25 5.43
N MET A 84 13.84 -16.33 6.15
CA MET A 84 14.19 -16.46 7.57
C MET A 84 13.55 -15.33 8.37
N PRO A 85 13.19 -15.55 9.63
CA PRO A 85 12.80 -14.50 10.54
C PRO A 85 13.89 -13.43 10.68
N LEU A 86 13.50 -12.17 10.85
CA LEU A 86 14.42 -11.04 10.97
C LEU A 86 14.83 -10.88 12.42
N GLY A 87 16.15 -10.93 12.68
CA GLY A 87 16.77 -10.70 13.98
C GLY A 87 17.60 -9.40 14.05
N CYS A 88 17.49 -8.51 13.05
CA CYS A 88 18.23 -7.25 13.01
C CYS A 88 17.26 -6.07 12.82
N LYS A 89 17.77 -4.84 13.03
CA LYS A 89 17.02 -3.61 12.72
C LYS A 89 16.66 -3.60 11.24
N ALA A 90 15.37 -3.58 10.94
CA ALA A 90 14.85 -3.65 9.57
C ALA A 90 13.47 -3.01 9.47
N VAL A 91 13.11 -2.55 8.26
CA VAL A 91 11.74 -2.15 7.95
C VAL A 91 10.93 -3.40 7.59
N LEU A 92 9.75 -3.54 8.20
CA LEU A 92 8.84 -4.65 7.91
C LEU A 92 7.42 -4.14 7.66
N HIS A 93 6.88 -4.45 6.49
CA HIS A 93 5.51 -4.09 6.19
C HIS A 93 4.52 -5.13 6.70
N SER A 94 3.35 -4.70 7.19
CA SER A 94 2.27 -5.56 7.63
C SER A 94 0.90 -5.02 7.25
N TYR A 95 -0.01 -5.93 6.93
CA TYR A 95 -1.45 -5.66 6.75
C TYR A 95 -2.27 -6.10 7.97
N GLU A 96 -1.62 -6.47 9.07
CA GLU A 96 -2.34 -6.80 10.30
C GLU A 96 -3.04 -5.57 10.85
N VAL A 97 -4.12 -5.81 11.58
CA VAL A 97 -4.85 -4.75 12.31
C VAL A 97 -3.89 -4.02 13.24
N PRO A 98 -3.90 -2.68 13.24
CA PRO A 98 -3.11 -1.88 14.17
C PRO A 98 -3.43 -2.26 15.63
N SER A 99 -2.42 -2.28 16.47
CA SER A 99 -2.57 -2.52 17.92
C SER A 99 -1.44 -1.84 18.69
N SER A 100 -1.63 -1.60 19.99
CA SER A 100 -0.62 -1.00 20.89
C SER A 100 0.66 -1.82 21.02
N LYS A 101 0.67 -3.08 20.56
CA LYS A 101 1.87 -3.92 20.49
C LYS A 101 2.89 -3.48 19.45
N TYR A 102 2.50 -2.69 18.46
CA TYR A 102 3.43 -2.09 17.51
C TYR A 102 4.09 -0.88 18.15
N ARG A 103 5.35 -1.01 18.58
CA ARG A 103 6.06 -0.02 19.40
C ARG A 103 6.70 1.11 18.60
N SER A 104 6.97 0.91 17.30
CA SER A 104 7.57 1.92 16.44
C SER A 104 7.18 1.67 15.00
N GLY A 105 6.82 2.72 14.29
CA GLY A 105 6.52 2.62 12.86
C GLY A 105 5.57 3.68 12.34
N VAL A 106 5.05 3.38 11.14
CA VAL A 106 4.13 4.24 10.40
C VAL A 106 2.85 3.48 10.10
N TYR A 107 1.72 4.13 10.29
CA TYR A 107 0.44 3.69 9.78
C TYR A 107 0.11 4.46 8.50
N MET A 108 0.18 3.75 7.37
CA MET A 108 -0.16 4.29 6.06
C MET A 108 -1.65 4.17 5.80
N ILE A 109 -2.30 5.31 5.60
CA ILE A 109 -3.68 5.38 5.11
C ILE A 109 -3.69 5.93 3.69
N ARG A 110 -4.66 5.52 2.91
CA ARG A 110 -5.03 6.06 1.60
C ARG A 110 -6.54 6.13 1.52
N ASP A 111 -7.09 7.07 0.73
CA ASP A 111 -8.52 7.09 0.44
C ASP A 111 -9.00 5.69 0.04
N GLY A 112 -10.04 5.21 0.74
CA GLY A 112 -10.55 3.85 0.56
C GLY A 112 -11.10 3.61 -0.83
N ARG A 113 -11.62 4.65 -1.46
CA ARG A 113 -12.15 4.62 -2.83
C ARG A 113 -11.01 4.44 -3.83
N ASP A 114 -9.89 5.16 -3.67
CA ASP A 114 -8.68 4.98 -4.47
C ASP A 114 -8.01 3.62 -4.22
N SER A 115 -8.06 3.14 -2.99
CA SER A 115 -7.59 1.80 -2.64
C SER A 115 -8.43 0.71 -3.33
N ALA A 116 -9.76 0.88 -3.42
CA ALA A 116 -10.66 -0.01 -4.14
C ALA A 116 -10.37 -0.03 -5.64
N VAL A 117 -10.21 1.14 -6.28
CA VAL A 117 -9.81 1.25 -7.69
C VAL A 117 -8.45 0.60 -7.95
N SER A 118 -7.48 0.86 -7.07
CA SER A 118 -6.16 0.24 -7.18
C SER A 118 -6.21 -1.30 -7.02
N ALA A 119 -7.10 -1.81 -6.16
CA ALA A 119 -7.34 -3.25 -6.00
C ALA A 119 -8.02 -3.85 -7.24
N TYR A 120 -9.01 -3.15 -7.81
CA TYR A 120 -9.69 -3.55 -9.04
C TYR A 120 -8.69 -3.83 -10.17
N PHE A 121 -7.87 -2.84 -10.52
CA PHE A 121 -6.91 -2.99 -11.60
C PHE A 121 -5.85 -4.07 -11.31
N HIS A 122 -5.41 -4.16 -10.06
CA HIS A 122 -4.43 -5.18 -9.69
C HIS A 122 -5.00 -6.61 -9.82
N ILE A 123 -6.22 -6.84 -9.33
CA ILE A 123 -6.89 -8.14 -9.40
C ILE A 123 -7.25 -8.47 -10.85
N ARG A 124 -7.80 -7.50 -11.61
CA ARG A 124 -8.08 -7.64 -13.05
C ARG A 124 -6.83 -8.07 -13.81
N GLY A 125 -5.69 -7.40 -13.56
CA GLY A 125 -4.42 -7.77 -14.19
C GLY A 125 -3.99 -9.21 -13.90
N GLN A 126 -4.20 -9.69 -12.68
CA GLN A 126 -3.93 -11.10 -12.32
C GLN A 126 -4.91 -12.08 -12.97
N MET A 127 -6.19 -11.69 -13.14
CA MET A 127 -7.17 -12.48 -13.89
C MET A 127 -6.75 -12.64 -15.35
N LEU A 128 -6.38 -11.55 -16.00
CA LEU A 128 -5.93 -11.53 -17.41
C LEU A 128 -4.61 -12.29 -17.62
N ALA A 129 -3.74 -12.35 -16.61
CA ALA A 129 -2.52 -13.15 -16.66
C ALA A 129 -2.73 -14.67 -16.59
N GLY A 130 -3.97 -15.15 -16.44
CA GLY A 130 -4.36 -16.56 -16.58
C GLY A 130 -4.12 -17.46 -15.37
N ASN A 131 -3.56 -16.98 -14.27
CA ASN A 131 -3.37 -17.79 -13.05
C ASN A 131 -3.81 -17.05 -11.77
N PRO A 132 -5.09 -16.67 -11.67
CA PRO A 132 -5.58 -15.91 -10.54
C PRO A 132 -5.76 -16.77 -9.28
N ALA A 133 -5.48 -16.18 -8.12
CA ALA A 133 -5.80 -16.76 -6.82
C ALA A 133 -7.33 -16.99 -6.68
N LYS A 134 -7.71 -17.93 -5.81
CA LYS A 134 -9.14 -18.22 -5.53
C LYS A 134 -9.94 -16.98 -5.14
N TYR A 135 -9.33 -16.09 -4.36
CA TYR A 135 -9.92 -14.79 -3.99
C TYR A 135 -10.23 -13.93 -5.21
N ASN A 136 -9.29 -13.82 -6.15
CA ASN A 136 -9.45 -12.98 -7.35
C ASN A 136 -10.58 -13.49 -8.24
N LYS A 137 -10.70 -14.84 -8.40
CA LYS A 137 -11.81 -15.47 -9.11
C LYS A 137 -13.16 -15.11 -8.49
N LYS A 138 -13.24 -15.07 -7.15
CA LYS A 138 -14.45 -14.67 -6.43
C LYS A 138 -14.79 -13.21 -6.65
N MET A 139 -13.78 -12.33 -6.61
CA MET A 139 -13.96 -10.89 -6.81
C MET A 139 -14.49 -10.53 -8.20
N PHE A 140 -14.08 -11.29 -9.23
CA PHE A 140 -14.46 -11.06 -10.63
C PHE A 140 -15.48 -12.08 -11.18
N ALA A 141 -16.10 -12.90 -10.35
CA ALA A 141 -17.09 -13.86 -10.82
C ALA A 141 -18.27 -13.17 -11.54
N GLY A 142 -18.45 -13.46 -12.84
CA GLY A 142 -19.53 -12.87 -13.64
C GLY A 142 -19.33 -11.39 -14.03
N LEU A 143 -18.15 -10.78 -13.74
CA LEU A 143 -17.80 -9.46 -14.26
C LEU A 143 -17.06 -9.60 -15.59
N ASP A 144 -17.33 -8.69 -16.50
CA ASP A 144 -16.62 -8.61 -17.77
C ASP A 144 -15.24 -7.97 -17.58
N LEU A 145 -14.19 -8.73 -17.90
CA LEU A 145 -12.80 -8.25 -17.78
C LEU A 145 -12.43 -7.21 -18.84
N GLU A 146 -13.18 -7.14 -19.94
CA GLU A 146 -12.92 -6.18 -21.02
C GLU A 146 -13.76 -4.91 -20.91
N ALA A 147 -14.82 -4.92 -20.08
CA ALA A 147 -15.64 -3.73 -19.82
C ALA A 147 -14.84 -2.58 -19.18
N GLU A 148 -15.31 -1.37 -19.35
CA GLU A 148 -14.75 -0.22 -18.64
C GLU A 148 -14.96 -0.38 -17.12
N PRO A 149 -13.98 0.03 -16.29
CA PRO A 149 -14.01 -0.22 -14.85
C PRO A 149 -15.27 0.27 -14.16
N ILE A 150 -15.85 1.37 -14.62
CA ILE A 150 -17.06 1.98 -14.04
C ILE A 150 -18.26 1.02 -14.08
N GLU A 151 -18.40 0.22 -15.11
CA GLU A 151 -19.49 -0.74 -15.30
C GLU A 151 -19.44 -1.88 -14.26
N ASN A 152 -18.24 -2.26 -13.85
CA ASN A 152 -18.03 -3.32 -12.87
C ASN A 152 -17.90 -2.81 -11.43
N MET A 153 -17.70 -1.50 -11.24
CA MET A 153 -17.20 -0.96 -9.98
C MET A 153 -18.18 -1.15 -8.82
N ALA A 154 -19.48 -0.97 -9.03
CA ALA A 154 -20.47 -1.17 -7.97
C ALA A 154 -20.44 -2.61 -7.41
N THR A 155 -20.51 -3.60 -8.30
CA THR A 155 -20.44 -5.01 -7.91
C THR A 155 -19.08 -5.36 -7.29
N PHE A 156 -17.98 -4.80 -7.83
CA PHE A 156 -16.65 -5.04 -7.28
C PHE A 156 -16.50 -4.45 -5.88
N VAL A 157 -16.94 -3.21 -5.66
CA VAL A 157 -16.92 -2.54 -4.35
C VAL A 157 -17.78 -3.32 -3.36
N GLN A 158 -19.01 -3.69 -3.70
CA GLN A 158 -19.86 -4.51 -2.82
C GLN A 158 -19.12 -5.78 -2.37
N ARG A 159 -18.50 -6.51 -3.30
CA ARG A 159 -17.74 -7.71 -2.97
C ARG A 159 -16.50 -7.42 -2.11
N LEU A 160 -15.81 -6.30 -2.40
CA LEU A 160 -14.62 -5.90 -1.62
C LEU A 160 -15.01 -5.59 -0.17
N LEU A 161 -16.20 -5.05 0.05
CA LEU A 161 -16.72 -4.74 1.38
C LEU A 161 -17.25 -5.98 2.12
N ASP A 162 -17.85 -6.93 1.39
CA ASP A 162 -18.41 -8.16 1.96
C ASP A 162 -17.35 -9.23 2.25
N TYR A 163 -16.27 -9.24 1.48
CA TYR A 163 -15.23 -10.26 1.60
C TYR A 163 -13.93 -9.65 2.11
N PRO A 164 -13.49 -10.01 3.34
CA PRO A 164 -12.21 -9.56 3.85
C PRO A 164 -11.08 -9.95 2.89
N SER A 165 -10.22 -8.99 2.57
CA SER A 165 -9.08 -9.19 1.70
C SER A 165 -8.01 -10.02 2.40
N GLY A 166 -7.51 -11.04 1.73
CA GLY A 166 -6.37 -11.83 2.18
C GLY A 166 -6.58 -13.33 2.09
N GLY A 167 -5.97 -13.95 1.11
CA GLY A 167 -6.06 -15.41 0.89
C GLY A 167 -5.46 -16.28 2.01
N TRP A 168 -4.69 -15.70 2.93
CA TRP A 168 -3.98 -16.41 4.00
C TRP A 168 -4.27 -15.87 5.41
N THR A 169 -4.79 -14.65 5.52
CA THR A 169 -5.23 -14.03 6.76
C THR A 169 -6.57 -13.36 6.49
N LYS A 170 -7.51 -13.52 7.40
CA LYS A 170 -8.75 -12.74 7.40
C LYS A 170 -8.40 -11.30 7.76
N LEU A 171 -7.94 -10.52 6.78
CA LEU A 171 -7.69 -9.10 6.99
C LEU A 171 -9.04 -8.37 6.97
N PRO A 172 -9.25 -7.40 7.86
CA PRO A 172 -10.44 -6.59 7.84
C PRO A 172 -10.51 -5.77 6.54
N ASN A 173 -11.69 -5.30 6.21
CA ASN A 173 -11.89 -4.36 5.12
C ASN A 173 -11.21 -3.03 5.43
N TRP A 174 -11.09 -2.15 4.42
CA TRP A 174 -10.41 -0.86 4.56
C TRP A 174 -10.92 -0.05 5.75
N GLY A 175 -12.23 0.14 5.86
CA GLY A 175 -12.81 0.95 6.91
C GLY A 175 -12.61 0.36 8.30
N ASP A 176 -12.76 -0.96 8.47
CA ASP A 176 -12.54 -1.63 9.75
C ASP A 176 -11.07 -1.55 10.17
N HIS A 177 -10.13 -1.63 9.20
CA HIS A 177 -8.70 -1.47 9.46
C HIS A 177 -8.36 -0.05 9.90
N VAL A 178 -8.98 0.96 9.27
CA VAL A 178 -8.81 2.38 9.60
C VAL A 178 -9.44 2.71 10.95
N LYS A 179 -10.67 2.22 11.21
CA LYS A 179 -11.36 2.36 12.51
C LYS A 179 -10.47 1.86 13.65
N ALA A 180 -9.92 0.66 13.49
CA ALA A 180 -9.04 0.06 14.50
C ALA A 180 -7.82 0.94 14.82
N PHE A 181 -7.24 1.65 13.85
CA PHE A 181 -6.15 2.60 14.12
C PHE A 181 -6.62 3.83 14.91
N PHE A 182 -7.77 4.40 14.52
CA PHE A 182 -8.28 5.61 15.19
C PHE A 182 -8.81 5.32 16.59
N GLU A 183 -9.17 4.07 16.90
CA GLU A 183 -9.63 3.61 18.21
C GLU A 183 -8.49 3.24 19.17
N LEU A 184 -7.24 3.22 18.72
CA LEU A 184 -6.11 3.01 19.62
C LEU A 184 -5.97 4.18 20.59
N GLU A 185 -5.95 3.87 21.89
CA GLU A 185 -5.67 4.82 22.98
C GLU A 185 -4.21 5.30 22.88
N GLU A 186 -3.27 4.34 22.78
CA GLU A 186 -1.85 4.62 22.60
C GLU A 186 -1.44 4.43 21.13
N LYS A 187 -1.01 5.51 20.50
CA LYS A 187 -0.57 5.53 19.10
C LYS A 187 0.95 5.59 19.00
N ASN A 188 1.60 4.46 19.07
CA ASN A 188 3.04 4.33 18.83
C ASN A 188 3.41 4.35 17.33
N LEU A 189 2.42 4.45 16.45
CA LEU A 189 2.57 4.53 15.00
C LEU A 189 2.28 5.96 14.53
N LYS A 190 3.16 6.53 13.73
CA LYS A 190 2.89 7.81 13.04
C LYS A 190 1.87 7.60 11.93
N LEU A 191 0.79 8.36 11.93
CA LEU A 191 -0.12 8.41 10.79
C LEU A 191 0.55 9.10 9.61
N ALA A 192 0.47 8.49 8.43
CA ALA A 192 0.87 9.08 7.17
C ALA A 192 -0.20 8.82 6.11
N LYS A 193 -0.64 9.88 5.43
CA LYS A 193 -1.52 9.75 4.27
C LYS A 193 -0.69 9.57 3.00
N TYR A 194 -1.15 8.69 2.12
CA TYR A 194 -0.56 8.50 0.80
C TYR A 194 -0.60 9.79 -0.02
N GLU A 195 -1.67 10.53 0.12
CA GLU A 195 -1.95 11.79 -0.55
C GLU A 195 -0.96 12.87 -0.11
N ASP A 196 -0.71 13.02 1.20
CA ASP A 196 0.25 13.99 1.74
C ASP A 196 1.68 13.69 1.23
N LEU A 197 2.02 12.39 1.14
CA LEU A 197 3.33 11.97 0.61
C LEU A 197 3.48 12.26 -0.89
N LEU A 198 2.36 12.29 -1.65
CA LEU A 198 2.36 12.69 -3.06
C LEU A 198 2.44 14.21 -3.24
N ASP A 199 1.78 14.98 -2.38
CA ASP A 199 1.67 16.43 -2.45
C ASP A 199 2.93 17.12 -1.89
N ASP A 200 3.30 16.77 -0.67
CA ASP A 200 4.54 17.22 0.00
C ASP A 200 5.31 16.03 0.59
N GLY A 201 5.99 15.30 -0.29
CA GLY A 201 6.83 14.17 0.12
C GLY A 201 7.92 14.52 1.10
N PRO A 202 8.70 15.60 0.87
CA PRO A 202 9.75 16.03 1.80
C PRO A 202 9.25 16.40 3.18
N GLY A 203 8.22 17.24 3.31
CA GLY A 203 7.67 17.64 4.61
C GLY A 203 7.01 16.46 5.35
N THR A 204 6.28 15.62 4.62
CA THR A 204 5.67 14.40 5.18
C THR A 204 6.73 13.44 5.72
N LEU A 205 7.81 13.19 4.97
CA LEU A 205 8.88 12.30 5.41
C LEU A 205 9.67 12.87 6.58
N SER A 206 9.96 14.19 6.58
CA SER A 206 10.63 14.88 7.70
C SER A 206 9.89 14.63 9.01
N GLY A 207 8.59 14.95 9.06
CA GLY A 207 7.79 14.75 10.27
C GLY A 207 7.66 13.29 10.73
N ILE A 208 7.75 12.33 9.80
CA ILE A 208 7.80 10.89 10.12
C ILE A 208 9.15 10.54 10.75
N VAL A 209 10.24 10.96 10.14
CA VAL A 209 11.61 10.64 10.59
C VAL A 209 11.87 11.23 11.96
N GLU A 210 11.56 12.49 12.18
CA GLU A 210 11.74 13.18 13.46
C GLU A 210 10.99 12.46 14.60
N GLN A 211 9.77 12.03 14.35
CA GLN A 211 9.02 11.26 15.35
C GLN A 211 9.62 9.88 15.61
N LEU A 212 10.16 9.21 14.57
CA LEU A 212 10.72 7.86 14.69
C LEU A 212 12.11 7.84 15.34
N THR A 213 12.90 8.87 15.13
CA THR A 213 14.29 8.94 15.58
C THR A 213 14.48 9.84 16.82
N GLY A 214 13.63 10.83 17.00
CA GLY A 214 13.79 11.89 17.97
C GLY A 214 14.85 12.94 17.57
N GLU A 215 15.35 12.88 16.34
CA GLU A 215 16.38 13.76 15.79
C GLU A 215 15.81 14.59 14.65
N GLU A 216 16.38 15.79 14.44
CA GLU A 216 16.05 16.63 13.29
C GLU A 216 16.36 15.90 11.98
N ALA A 217 15.48 16.05 11.01
CA ALA A 217 15.61 15.35 9.73
C ALA A 217 16.66 16.05 8.84
N ASP A 218 17.54 15.25 8.24
CA ASP A 218 18.44 15.70 7.18
C ASP A 218 17.66 15.94 5.89
N MET A 219 17.38 17.21 5.60
CA MET A 219 16.54 17.62 4.46
C MET A 219 17.19 17.33 3.09
N GLU A 220 18.51 17.34 2.98
CA GLU A 220 19.21 16.97 1.74
C GLU A 220 18.93 15.50 1.43
N ARG A 221 19.13 14.66 2.42
CA ARG A 221 18.88 13.23 2.32
C ARG A 221 17.41 12.88 2.12
N ILE A 222 16.49 13.65 2.73
CA ILE A 222 15.05 13.52 2.49
C ILE A 222 14.74 13.75 1.01
N ASN A 223 15.22 14.86 0.45
CA ASN A 223 14.98 15.21 -0.94
C ASN A 223 15.57 14.18 -1.91
N GLU A 224 16.78 13.68 -1.64
CA GLU A 224 17.38 12.60 -2.42
C GLU A 224 16.55 11.34 -2.39
N THR A 225 16.09 10.91 -1.20
CA THR A 225 15.28 9.71 -0.99
C THR A 225 13.94 9.84 -1.73
N ILE A 226 13.21 10.93 -1.53
CA ILE A 226 11.92 11.17 -2.21
C ILE A 226 12.09 11.18 -3.73
N ASN A 227 13.11 11.85 -4.25
CA ASN A 227 13.40 11.86 -5.68
C ASN A 227 13.70 10.45 -6.21
N ARG A 228 14.51 9.65 -5.49
CA ARG A 228 14.89 8.28 -5.87
C ARG A 228 13.69 7.38 -6.00
N PHE A 229 12.71 7.47 -5.09
CA PHE A 229 11.49 6.68 -5.08
C PHE A 229 10.29 7.40 -5.68
N SER A 230 10.49 8.51 -6.40
CA SER A 230 9.41 9.19 -7.13
C SER A 230 8.80 8.30 -8.21
N PHE A 231 7.52 8.51 -8.54
CA PHE A 231 6.81 7.76 -9.60
C PHE A 231 7.57 7.79 -10.92
N LYS A 232 8.08 8.99 -11.30
CA LYS A 232 8.86 9.18 -12.54
C LYS A 232 10.14 8.33 -12.55
N ARG A 233 10.88 8.30 -11.44
CA ARG A 233 12.12 7.50 -11.34
C ARG A 233 11.85 6.00 -11.36
N GLN A 234 10.76 5.55 -10.75
CA GLN A 234 10.41 4.13 -10.68
C GLN A 234 9.80 3.59 -11.97
N THR A 235 9.15 4.44 -12.79
CA THR A 235 8.35 3.99 -13.93
C THR A 235 8.79 4.57 -15.28
N GLY A 236 9.57 5.65 -15.28
CA GLY A 236 9.87 6.45 -16.47
C GLY A 236 8.71 7.32 -16.95
N ARG A 237 7.55 7.29 -16.28
CA ARG A 237 6.31 7.99 -16.64
C ARG A 237 6.06 9.18 -15.71
N SER A 238 5.30 10.18 -16.19
CA SER A 238 4.80 11.27 -15.34
C SER A 238 3.63 10.79 -14.47
N GLN A 239 3.41 11.44 -13.32
CA GLN A 239 2.19 11.21 -12.53
C GLN A 239 0.97 11.52 -13.41
N GLY A 240 -0.04 10.65 -13.35
CA GLY A 240 -1.20 10.72 -14.22
C GLY A 240 -1.11 9.85 -15.48
N ASP A 241 0.10 9.55 -15.96
CA ASP A 241 0.28 8.65 -17.11
C ASP A 241 -0.08 7.21 -16.72
N GLU A 242 -1.25 6.75 -17.18
CA GLU A 242 -1.78 5.45 -16.81
C GLU A 242 -1.12 4.30 -17.58
N ASN A 243 -0.76 3.25 -16.86
CA ASN A 243 -0.48 1.93 -17.43
C ASN A 243 -1.25 0.86 -16.64
N ARG A 244 -2.39 0.43 -17.18
CA ARG A 244 -3.30 -0.54 -16.55
C ARG A 244 -2.66 -1.91 -16.29
N LYS A 245 -1.52 -2.23 -16.92
CA LYS A 245 -0.75 -3.47 -16.72
C LYS A 245 0.35 -3.34 -15.67
N SER A 246 0.69 -2.12 -15.26
CA SER A 246 1.76 -1.86 -14.29
C SER A 246 1.23 -1.92 -12.84
N TYR A 247 2.05 -2.47 -11.93
CA TYR A 247 1.78 -2.39 -10.49
C TYR A 247 1.71 -0.92 -10.01
N LEU A 248 2.60 -0.07 -10.51
CA LEU A 248 2.56 1.39 -10.37
C LEU A 248 1.73 1.96 -11.52
N ARG A 249 0.40 1.92 -11.40
CA ARG A 249 -0.53 2.21 -12.48
C ARG A 249 -0.48 3.67 -12.94
N LYS A 250 -0.76 4.62 -12.04
CA LYS A 250 -0.99 6.04 -12.38
C LYS A 250 -0.25 7.02 -11.45
N GLY A 251 0.03 6.62 -10.20
CA GLY A 251 0.73 7.46 -9.23
C GLY A 251 -0.02 8.74 -8.84
N GLN A 252 -1.35 8.69 -8.80
CA GLN A 252 -2.22 9.84 -8.56
C GLN A 252 -3.25 9.53 -7.47
N ALA A 253 -3.64 10.54 -6.70
CA ALA A 253 -4.74 10.53 -5.77
C ALA A 253 -6.03 11.03 -6.42
N GLY A 254 -7.18 10.64 -5.89
CA GLY A 254 -8.50 11.08 -6.34
C GLY A 254 -8.97 10.43 -7.65
N ASP A 255 -8.25 9.45 -8.18
CA ASP A 255 -8.58 8.76 -9.44
C ASP A 255 -9.89 7.95 -9.36
N TRP A 256 -10.37 7.69 -8.17
CA TRP A 256 -11.64 7.01 -7.94
C TRP A 256 -12.81 7.73 -8.61
N ARG A 257 -12.78 9.07 -8.76
CA ARG A 257 -13.79 9.87 -9.43
C ARG A 257 -14.01 9.48 -10.90
N ASN A 258 -12.99 8.91 -11.54
CA ASN A 258 -13.03 8.43 -12.92
C ASN A 258 -13.62 7.02 -13.06
N HIS A 259 -13.83 6.31 -11.95
CA HIS A 259 -14.14 4.88 -11.97
C HIS A 259 -15.35 4.48 -11.11
N PHE A 260 -15.74 5.33 -10.16
CA PHE A 260 -16.94 5.08 -9.35
C PHE A 260 -18.17 5.53 -10.11
N SER A 261 -19.17 4.65 -10.24
CA SER A 261 -20.52 5.03 -10.53
C SER A 261 -21.20 5.55 -9.27
N ARG A 262 -22.34 6.23 -9.42
CA ARG A 262 -23.14 6.68 -8.27
C ARG A 262 -23.51 5.50 -7.35
N GLU A 263 -23.89 4.36 -7.92
CA GLU A 263 -24.19 3.15 -7.15
C GLU A 263 -22.98 2.68 -6.33
N ALA A 264 -21.78 2.66 -6.92
CA ALA A 264 -20.55 2.32 -6.19
C ALA A 264 -20.26 3.28 -5.03
N ALA A 265 -20.52 4.57 -5.25
CA ALA A 265 -20.38 5.62 -4.25
C ALA A 265 -21.36 5.45 -3.09
N GLU A 266 -22.63 5.18 -3.39
CA GLU A 266 -23.67 4.93 -2.39
C GLU A 266 -23.34 3.70 -1.53
N ILE A 267 -22.94 2.58 -2.15
CA ILE A 267 -22.51 1.36 -1.46
C ILE A 267 -21.34 1.67 -0.52
N PHE A 268 -20.32 2.38 -0.99
CA PHE A 268 -19.14 2.70 -0.18
C PHE A 268 -19.49 3.65 0.97
N ASN A 269 -20.28 4.69 0.71
CA ASN A 269 -20.71 5.68 1.69
C ASN A 269 -21.57 5.06 2.78
N GLN A 270 -22.51 4.19 2.42
CA GLN A 270 -23.36 3.48 3.38
C GLN A 270 -22.52 2.68 4.38
N ARG A 271 -21.42 2.09 3.94
CA ARG A 271 -20.59 1.22 4.78
C ARG A 271 -19.52 1.97 5.55
N TYR A 272 -18.87 2.96 4.93
CA TYR A 272 -17.67 3.63 5.45
C TYR A 272 -17.64 5.15 5.23
N GLY A 273 -18.78 5.80 5.02
CA GLY A 273 -18.85 7.26 4.93
C GLY A 273 -18.34 7.94 6.20
N ASP A 274 -18.72 7.39 7.37
CA ASP A 274 -18.24 7.86 8.67
C ASP A 274 -16.70 7.73 8.82
N VAL A 275 -16.09 6.72 8.20
CA VAL A 275 -14.65 6.52 8.23
C VAL A 275 -13.94 7.50 7.32
N LEU A 276 -14.52 7.82 6.14
CA LEU A 276 -13.98 8.85 5.25
C LEU A 276 -13.93 10.20 5.97
N VAL A 277 -14.99 10.57 6.68
CA VAL A 277 -15.05 11.81 7.49
C VAL A 277 -14.03 11.77 8.62
N LYS A 278 -13.99 10.68 9.40
CA LYS A 278 -13.03 10.52 10.52
C LYS A 278 -11.58 10.59 10.05
N ALA A 279 -11.29 10.08 8.86
CA ALA A 279 -9.96 10.10 8.25
C ALA A 279 -9.64 11.42 7.52
N GLY A 280 -10.61 12.34 7.42
CA GLY A 280 -10.45 13.65 6.80
C GLY A 280 -10.32 13.59 5.27
N TYR A 281 -11.05 12.65 4.64
CA TYR A 281 -11.18 12.58 3.18
C TYR A 281 -12.47 13.27 2.72
N GLU A 282 -13.48 13.33 3.58
CA GLU A 282 -14.74 14.01 3.33
C GLU A 282 -15.18 14.80 4.57
N THR A 283 -16.08 15.74 4.38
CA THR A 283 -16.71 16.49 5.48
C THR A 283 -18.00 15.84 5.95
N ASP A 284 -18.72 15.22 5.02
CA ASP A 284 -19.99 14.52 5.24
C ASP A 284 -20.25 13.50 4.11
N GLY A 285 -21.49 13.01 4.00
CA GLY A 285 -21.88 12.03 2.97
C GLY A 285 -22.29 12.66 1.63
N SER A 286 -22.27 13.99 1.47
CA SER A 286 -22.76 14.67 0.25
C SER A 286 -21.91 14.42 -0.99
N TRP A 287 -20.66 14.01 -0.83
CA TRP A 287 -19.73 13.67 -1.92
C TRP A 287 -20.31 12.67 -2.94
N VAL A 288 -21.25 11.82 -2.51
CA VAL A 288 -21.94 10.87 -3.39
C VAL A 288 -22.70 11.60 -4.51
N ASN A 289 -23.19 12.82 -4.25
CA ASN A 289 -23.92 13.61 -5.23
C ASN A 289 -23.00 14.25 -6.30
N GLU A 290 -21.71 14.29 -6.05
CA GLU A 290 -20.71 14.82 -6.98
C GLU A 290 -20.27 13.78 -8.02
N VAL A 291 -20.63 12.50 -7.80
CA VAL A 291 -20.32 11.41 -8.72
C VAL A 291 -21.34 11.40 -9.85
N SER A 292 -20.86 11.53 -11.09
CA SER A 292 -21.68 11.45 -12.30
C SER A 292 -22.40 10.10 -12.40
N GLN A 293 -23.58 10.12 -13.02
CA GLN A 293 -24.37 8.90 -13.28
C GLN A 293 -23.65 7.94 -14.19
#